data_83462a5ee532942c20445a252d1184db
#
_entry.id   83462a5ee532942c20445a252d1184db
#
_cell.length_a   1.000
_cell.length_b   1.000
_cell.length_c   1.000
_cell.angle_alpha   90.00
_cell.angle_beta   90.00
_cell.angle_gamma   90.00
#
_symmetry.space_group_name_H-M   'P 1'
#
loop_
_entity.id
_entity.type
_entity.pdbx_description
1 polymer ?
#
loop_
_entity_poly.entity_id
_entity_poly.type
_entity_poly.pdbx_seq_one_letter_code
_entity_poly.pdbx_strand_id
1 'polypeptide(L)'
;MMDRNADAPWAQFDPEVYVDLNYRVPLEVDLLIVRLMRDYFGKCFAGGVPDPMRGVDVGAGANLYPGLSMLPWCEKIVLLEYAQPNVEYLERQTSPQGYDEAWDAFWNELGEAPAYAAVEPRPRFSEIVRVERANLLDLDGQRRWDIGTMFFVADSMSECPEEFRRGVRCFMDALTEGAPFAAAFMKESVGYQVGEHRYPAYRVNEDRVRESLEPFTSELEIHDLHHMVRPGHEGIILALGRRNSEITVP
;
A
#
# COMPACT_ATOMS: atom_id res chain seq x y z
N MET A 1 -27.13 7.77 3.54
CA MET A 1 -26.50 6.91 4.58
C MET A 1 -25.06 6.78 4.12
N MET A 2 -24.06 6.95 4.98
CA MET A 2 -22.66 6.77 4.58
C MET A 2 -22.39 5.29 4.41
N ASP A 3 -21.79 4.89 3.28
CA ASP A 3 -21.42 3.51 3.03
C ASP A 3 -20.20 3.14 3.89
N ARG A 4 -20.31 2.02 4.60
CA ARG A 4 -19.25 1.49 5.45
C ARG A 4 -18.48 0.39 4.74
N ASN A 5 -17.28 0.08 5.22
CA ASN A 5 -16.46 -1.01 4.71
C ASN A 5 -17.23 -2.35 4.62
N ALA A 6 -18.05 -2.65 5.64
CA ALA A 6 -18.85 -3.88 5.67
C ALA A 6 -19.98 -3.92 4.62
N ASP A 7 -20.41 -2.78 4.09
CA ASP A 7 -21.52 -2.67 3.14
C ASP A 7 -21.03 -2.72 1.68
N ALA A 8 -19.73 -2.54 1.44
CA ALA A 8 -19.16 -2.53 0.11
C ALA A 8 -19.13 -3.94 -0.53
N PRO A 9 -19.33 -4.04 -1.85
CA PRO A 9 -19.48 -5.33 -2.54
C PRO A 9 -18.13 -6.01 -2.82
N TRP A 10 -17.27 -6.19 -1.81
CA TRP A 10 -15.92 -6.75 -1.94
C TRP A 10 -15.88 -8.13 -2.56
N ALA A 11 -16.94 -8.94 -2.38
CA ALA A 11 -17.03 -10.28 -3.00
C ALA A 11 -17.22 -10.24 -4.52
N GLN A 12 -17.59 -9.07 -5.09
CA GLN A 12 -17.78 -8.85 -6.53
C GLN A 12 -16.62 -8.04 -7.14
N PHE A 13 -15.55 -7.80 -6.39
CA PHE A 13 -14.38 -7.10 -6.93
C PHE A 13 -13.73 -7.93 -8.04
N ASP A 14 -13.47 -7.31 -9.19
CA ASP A 14 -12.79 -7.95 -10.32
C ASP A 14 -11.34 -7.44 -10.40
N PRO A 15 -10.36 -8.23 -9.92
CA PRO A 15 -8.97 -7.82 -9.90
C PRO A 15 -8.36 -7.68 -11.30
N GLU A 16 -8.79 -8.49 -12.28
CA GLU A 16 -8.24 -8.43 -13.64
C GLU A 16 -8.70 -7.14 -14.34
N VAL A 17 -10.00 -6.81 -14.24
CA VAL A 17 -10.52 -5.53 -14.75
C VAL A 17 -9.82 -4.34 -14.06
N TYR A 18 -9.56 -4.44 -12.75
CA TYR A 18 -8.87 -3.39 -12.01
C TYR A 18 -7.42 -3.19 -12.48
N VAL A 19 -6.68 -4.27 -12.70
CA VAL A 19 -5.30 -4.23 -13.22
C VAL A 19 -5.26 -3.68 -14.64
N ASP A 20 -6.18 -4.13 -15.50
CA ASP A 20 -6.25 -3.65 -16.88
C ASP A 20 -6.53 -2.14 -16.96
N LEU A 21 -7.37 -1.62 -16.06
CA LEU A 21 -7.72 -0.19 -16.01
C LEU A 21 -6.61 0.70 -15.42
N ASN A 22 -5.84 0.18 -14.45
CA ASN A 22 -4.95 1.04 -13.67
C ASN A 22 -3.45 0.74 -13.89
N TYR A 23 -3.06 -0.51 -14.21
CA TYR A 23 -1.65 -0.92 -14.15
C TYR A 23 -1.12 -1.60 -15.41
N ARG A 24 -1.97 -2.07 -16.31
CA ARG A 24 -1.51 -2.71 -17.57
C ARG A 24 -0.65 -1.77 -18.41
N VAL A 25 -0.99 -0.49 -18.40
CA VAL A 25 -0.16 0.58 -18.94
C VAL A 25 0.16 1.53 -17.79
N PRO A 26 1.37 1.49 -17.22
CA PRO A 26 1.73 2.32 -16.08
C PRO A 26 1.53 3.80 -16.36
N LEU A 27 0.90 4.51 -15.44
CA LEU A 27 0.80 5.95 -15.51
C LEU A 27 2.06 6.60 -14.95
N GLU A 28 2.43 7.77 -15.47
CA GLU A 28 3.63 8.49 -15.01
C GLU A 28 3.59 8.80 -13.50
N VAL A 29 2.40 9.02 -12.95
CA VAL A 29 2.24 9.25 -11.50
C VAL A 29 2.55 8.00 -10.69
N ASP A 30 2.19 6.80 -11.16
CA ASP A 30 2.52 5.55 -10.47
C ASP A 30 4.02 5.29 -10.50
N LEU A 31 4.67 5.53 -11.65
CA LEU A 31 6.13 5.45 -11.77
C LEU A 31 6.82 6.48 -10.87
N LEU A 32 6.27 7.70 -10.74
CA LEU A 32 6.79 8.70 -9.81
C LEU A 32 6.66 8.23 -8.35
N ILE A 33 5.53 7.63 -7.97
CA ILE A 33 5.35 7.04 -6.64
C ILE A 33 6.41 5.96 -6.39
N VAL A 34 6.61 5.08 -7.35
CA VAL A 34 7.64 4.01 -7.27
C VAL A 34 9.04 4.58 -7.08
N ARG A 35 9.40 5.64 -7.82
CA ARG A 35 10.69 6.36 -7.66
C ARG A 35 10.84 6.94 -6.24
N LEU A 36 9.81 7.62 -5.74
CA LEU A 36 9.83 8.22 -4.41
C LEU A 36 9.98 7.15 -3.31
N MET A 37 9.25 6.03 -3.42
CA MET A 37 9.39 4.90 -2.49
C MET A 37 10.78 4.25 -2.56
N ARG A 38 11.28 3.98 -3.77
CA ARG A 38 12.62 3.43 -4.02
C ARG A 38 13.69 4.26 -3.32
N ASP A 39 13.65 5.57 -3.56
CA ASP A 39 14.65 6.50 -3.04
C ASP A 39 14.51 6.66 -1.51
N TYR A 40 13.29 6.69 -0.99
CA TYR A 40 13.02 6.74 0.44
C TYR A 40 13.51 5.48 1.17
N PHE A 41 13.12 4.27 0.73
CA PHE A 41 13.57 3.04 1.35
C PHE A 41 15.08 2.83 1.17
N GLY A 42 15.64 3.19 0.00
CA GLY A 42 17.08 3.19 -0.21
C GLY A 42 17.82 4.07 0.78
N LYS A 43 17.30 5.26 1.09
CA LYS A 43 17.85 6.16 2.12
C LYS A 43 17.71 5.57 3.52
N CYS A 44 16.54 4.96 3.83
CA CYS A 44 16.31 4.34 5.14
C CYS A 44 17.32 3.22 5.45
N PHE A 45 17.75 2.48 4.45
CA PHE A 45 18.62 1.30 4.58
C PHE A 45 20.04 1.50 4.03
N ALA A 46 20.46 2.74 3.79
CA ALA A 46 21.81 3.06 3.30
C ALA A 46 22.93 2.59 4.23
N GLY A 47 22.66 2.45 5.53
CA GLY A 47 23.57 1.91 6.54
C GLY A 47 23.60 0.38 6.67
N GLY A 48 22.87 -0.32 5.82
CA GLY A 48 22.63 -1.76 5.89
C GLY A 48 21.24 -2.10 6.43
N VAL A 49 20.78 -3.29 6.10
CA VAL A 49 19.52 -3.83 6.61
C VAL A 49 19.78 -4.41 8.00
N PRO A 50 19.00 -4.02 9.03
CA PRO A 50 19.02 -4.76 10.31
C PRO A 50 18.71 -6.24 10.06
N ASP A 51 18.92 -7.09 11.05
CA ASP A 51 18.55 -8.52 10.99
C ASP A 51 17.20 -8.77 10.30
N PRO A 52 16.92 -9.98 9.82
CA PRO A 52 15.89 -10.31 8.84
C PRO A 52 14.57 -9.56 9.09
N MET A 53 14.22 -8.65 8.18
CA MET A 53 13.04 -7.79 8.29
C MET A 53 11.80 -8.47 7.74
N ARG A 54 10.67 -8.19 8.36
CA ARG A 54 9.34 -8.62 7.92
C ARG A 54 8.57 -7.42 7.40
N GLY A 55 8.15 -7.51 6.14
CA GLY A 55 7.34 -6.50 5.50
C GLY A 55 5.86 -6.82 5.49
N VAL A 56 5.03 -5.79 5.43
CA VAL A 56 3.58 -5.92 5.20
C VAL A 56 3.11 -4.93 4.16
N ASP A 57 2.26 -5.39 3.25
CA ASP A 57 1.44 -4.54 2.39
C ASP A 57 -0.03 -4.71 2.79
N VAL A 58 -0.62 -3.66 3.34
CA VAL A 58 -1.96 -3.73 3.94
C VAL A 58 -3.02 -3.31 2.94
N GLY A 59 -4.01 -4.19 2.71
CA GLY A 59 -5.03 -4.00 1.70
C GLY A 59 -4.43 -4.02 0.30
N ALA A 60 -3.54 -4.99 0.03
CA ALA A 60 -2.75 -5.06 -1.20
C ALA A 60 -3.60 -5.00 -2.48
N GLY A 61 -4.88 -5.41 -2.42
CA GLY A 61 -5.77 -5.39 -3.57
C GLY A 61 -5.22 -6.22 -4.72
N ALA A 62 -5.29 -5.68 -5.93
CA ALA A 62 -4.65 -6.26 -7.11
C ALA A 62 -3.41 -5.43 -7.53
N ASN A 63 -2.75 -4.75 -6.59
CA ASN A 63 -1.59 -3.90 -6.84
C ASN A 63 -0.32 -4.50 -6.21
N LEU A 64 0.67 -4.85 -7.01
CA LEU A 64 1.90 -5.48 -6.49
C LEU A 64 3.05 -4.50 -6.24
N TYR A 65 3.05 -3.29 -6.84
CA TYR A 65 4.23 -2.43 -6.77
C TYR A 65 4.60 -1.97 -5.35
N PRO A 66 3.65 -1.79 -4.39
CA PRO A 66 4.03 -1.50 -3.01
C PRO A 66 4.79 -2.67 -2.36
N GLY A 67 4.29 -3.91 -2.54
CA GLY A 67 4.96 -5.13 -2.10
C GLY A 67 6.33 -5.34 -2.75
N LEU A 68 6.44 -5.08 -4.07
CA LEU A 68 7.70 -5.16 -4.81
C LEU A 68 8.77 -4.21 -4.28
N SER A 69 8.37 -3.01 -3.80
CA SER A 69 9.30 -2.03 -3.25
C SER A 69 10.03 -2.49 -1.99
N MET A 70 9.52 -3.53 -1.32
CA MET A 70 10.10 -4.09 -0.11
C MET A 70 11.02 -5.30 -0.35
N LEU A 71 11.07 -5.86 -1.58
CA LEU A 71 11.80 -7.10 -1.88
C LEU A 71 13.28 -7.12 -1.48
N PRO A 72 14.07 -6.05 -1.66
CA PRO A 72 15.48 -6.06 -1.28
C PRO A 72 15.71 -6.08 0.23
N TRP A 73 14.73 -5.64 1.01
CA TRP A 73 14.88 -5.34 2.42
C TRP A 73 14.36 -6.43 3.35
N CYS A 74 13.49 -7.32 2.84
CA CYS A 74 12.75 -8.28 3.66
C CYS A 74 13.17 -9.72 3.42
N GLU A 75 13.11 -10.55 4.46
CA GLU A 75 13.13 -12.00 4.36
C GLU A 75 11.74 -12.61 4.15
N LYS A 76 10.70 -11.88 4.60
CA LYS A 76 9.29 -12.25 4.42
C LYS A 76 8.46 -11.00 4.21
N ILE A 77 7.54 -11.04 3.25
CA ILE A 77 6.53 -10.01 3.03
C ILE A 77 5.15 -10.67 3.09
N VAL A 78 4.23 -10.02 3.80
CA VAL A 78 2.82 -10.44 3.87
C VAL A 78 1.97 -9.44 3.11
N LEU A 79 1.23 -9.91 2.11
CA LEU A 79 0.18 -9.14 1.45
C LEU A 79 -1.12 -9.43 2.20
N LEU A 80 -1.59 -8.45 2.99
CA LEU A 80 -2.86 -8.56 3.70
C LEU A 80 -3.98 -8.05 2.80
N GLU A 81 -5.01 -8.88 2.60
CA GLU A 81 -6.13 -8.52 1.76
C GLU A 81 -7.45 -9.06 2.33
N TYR A 82 -8.52 -8.27 2.20
CA TYR A 82 -9.84 -8.62 2.72
C TYR A 82 -10.73 -9.30 1.69
N ALA A 83 -10.75 -8.77 0.47
CA ALA A 83 -11.62 -9.24 -0.61
C ALA A 83 -11.14 -10.59 -1.16
N GLN A 84 -11.98 -11.61 -1.10
CA GLN A 84 -11.61 -12.96 -1.55
C GLN A 84 -11.13 -13.02 -3.00
N PRO A 85 -11.74 -12.32 -3.99
CA PRO A 85 -11.22 -12.32 -5.36
C PRO A 85 -9.80 -11.78 -5.48
N ASN A 86 -9.45 -10.73 -4.71
CA ASN A 86 -8.10 -10.18 -4.66
C ASN A 86 -7.11 -11.17 -4.02
N VAL A 87 -7.52 -11.85 -2.94
CA VAL A 87 -6.69 -12.91 -2.32
C VAL A 87 -6.33 -13.97 -3.36
N GLU A 88 -7.30 -14.49 -4.09
CA GLU A 88 -7.09 -15.49 -5.15
C GLU A 88 -6.21 -14.96 -6.29
N TYR A 89 -6.38 -13.71 -6.68
CA TYR A 89 -5.50 -13.04 -7.64
C TYR A 89 -4.06 -12.98 -7.11
N LEU A 90 -3.85 -12.49 -5.90
CA LEU A 90 -2.52 -12.36 -5.28
C LEU A 90 -1.83 -13.73 -5.11
N GLU A 91 -2.57 -14.76 -4.70
CA GLU A 91 -2.04 -16.13 -4.59
C GLU A 91 -1.54 -16.66 -5.94
N ARG A 92 -2.26 -16.37 -7.04
CA ARG A 92 -1.76 -16.69 -8.39
C ARG A 92 -0.48 -15.93 -8.71
N GLN A 93 -0.42 -14.62 -8.39
CA GLN A 93 0.75 -13.78 -8.65
C GLN A 93 1.99 -14.23 -7.88
N THR A 94 1.83 -14.80 -6.67
CA THR A 94 2.96 -15.31 -5.86
C THR A 94 3.47 -16.66 -6.34
N SER A 95 2.78 -17.35 -7.25
CA SER A 95 3.27 -18.59 -7.84
C SER A 95 4.38 -18.31 -8.87
N PRO A 96 5.33 -19.26 -9.07
CA PRO A 96 6.45 -19.03 -9.99
C PRO A 96 6.06 -18.71 -11.44
N GLN A 97 4.89 -19.17 -11.87
CA GLN A 97 4.36 -18.97 -13.24
C GLN A 97 3.27 -17.89 -13.30
N GLY A 98 2.83 -17.36 -12.16
CA GLY A 98 1.67 -16.50 -12.07
C GLY A 98 1.97 -15.00 -12.11
N TYR A 99 3.22 -14.61 -11.93
CA TYR A 99 3.63 -13.20 -11.92
C TYR A 99 3.40 -12.55 -13.29
N ASP A 100 2.46 -11.62 -13.34
CA ASP A 100 2.04 -10.95 -14.59
C ASP A 100 3.12 -9.95 -15.07
N GLU A 101 3.29 -9.86 -16.39
CA GLU A 101 4.23 -8.93 -17.04
C GLU A 101 3.85 -7.44 -16.83
N ALA A 102 2.61 -7.14 -16.45
CA ALA A 102 2.20 -5.79 -16.09
C ALA A 102 3.09 -5.17 -15.01
N TRP A 103 3.68 -5.98 -14.13
CA TRP A 103 4.53 -5.53 -13.04
C TRP A 103 5.98 -5.30 -13.44
N ASP A 104 6.39 -5.74 -14.63
CA ASP A 104 7.77 -5.58 -15.11
C ASP A 104 8.16 -4.10 -15.29
N ALA A 105 7.24 -3.26 -15.72
CA ALA A 105 7.51 -1.84 -15.88
C ALA A 105 7.78 -1.14 -14.52
N PHE A 106 7.03 -1.50 -13.49
CA PHE A 106 7.24 -1.01 -12.12
C PHE A 106 8.56 -1.52 -11.53
N TRP A 107 8.89 -2.79 -11.79
CA TRP A 107 10.16 -3.34 -11.35
C TRP A 107 11.36 -2.70 -12.07
N ASN A 108 11.25 -2.44 -13.36
CA ASN A 108 12.30 -1.74 -14.11
C ASN A 108 12.60 -0.37 -13.51
N GLU A 109 11.56 0.37 -13.08
CA GLU A 109 11.72 1.66 -12.41
C GLU A 109 12.43 1.53 -11.05
N LEU A 110 12.07 0.50 -10.25
CA LEU A 110 12.76 0.17 -9.00
C LEU A 110 14.21 -0.22 -9.27
N GLY A 111 14.46 -1.02 -10.31
CA GLY A 111 15.76 -1.59 -10.68
C GLY A 111 16.84 -0.57 -11.05
N GLU A 112 16.49 0.70 -11.23
CA GLU A 112 17.47 1.76 -11.43
C GLU A 112 18.33 2.03 -10.18
N ALA A 113 17.90 1.58 -8.99
CA ALA A 113 18.72 1.67 -7.78
C ALA A 113 19.48 0.36 -7.51
N PRO A 114 20.75 0.43 -7.04
CA PRO A 114 21.62 -0.75 -6.89
C PRO A 114 21.04 -1.88 -6.03
N ALA A 115 20.31 -1.54 -4.96
CA ALA A 115 19.71 -2.54 -4.09
C ALA A 115 18.66 -3.40 -4.79
N TYR A 116 17.87 -2.80 -5.69
CA TYR A 116 16.86 -3.49 -6.47
C TYR A 116 17.46 -4.20 -7.67
N ALA A 117 18.46 -3.60 -8.33
CA ALA A 117 19.18 -4.22 -9.45
C ALA A 117 19.87 -5.56 -9.07
N ALA A 118 20.15 -5.77 -7.78
CA ALA A 118 20.74 -7.00 -7.26
C ALA A 118 19.71 -8.13 -7.04
N VAL A 119 18.41 -7.88 -7.25
CA VAL A 119 17.33 -8.83 -6.95
C VAL A 119 16.64 -9.28 -8.24
N GLU A 120 16.48 -10.59 -8.41
CA GLU A 120 15.62 -11.15 -9.46
C GLU A 120 14.16 -11.17 -8.94
N PRO A 121 13.24 -10.33 -9.47
CA PRO A 121 11.95 -10.09 -8.82
C PRO A 121 11.07 -11.33 -8.77
N ARG A 122 10.91 -12.05 -9.88
CA ARG A 122 9.97 -13.18 -9.99
C ARG A 122 10.29 -14.32 -9.01
N PRO A 123 11.51 -14.88 -8.97
CA PRO A 123 11.86 -15.90 -7.99
C PRO A 123 11.82 -15.37 -6.56
N ARG A 124 12.32 -14.15 -6.31
CA ARG A 124 12.33 -13.56 -4.98
C ARG A 124 10.92 -13.33 -4.45
N PHE A 125 10.01 -12.80 -5.28
CA PHE A 125 8.61 -12.58 -4.92
C PHE A 125 7.93 -13.90 -4.53
N SER A 126 8.08 -14.94 -5.33
CA SER A 126 7.54 -16.27 -5.03
C SER A 126 8.12 -16.89 -3.76
N GLU A 127 9.42 -16.65 -3.49
CA GLU A 127 10.11 -17.20 -2.32
C GLU A 127 9.61 -16.59 -1.01
N ILE A 128 9.54 -15.25 -0.92
CA ILE A 128 9.35 -14.56 0.37
C ILE A 128 7.96 -13.97 0.60
N VAL A 129 7.16 -13.81 -0.46
CA VAL A 129 5.82 -13.20 -0.33
C VAL A 129 4.78 -14.25 0.02
N ARG A 130 3.90 -13.90 0.94
CA ARG A 130 2.74 -14.71 1.36
C ARG A 130 1.50 -13.85 1.37
N VAL A 131 0.38 -14.42 0.98
CA VAL A 131 -0.94 -13.76 1.04
C VAL A 131 -1.64 -14.22 2.31
N GLU A 132 -2.19 -13.28 3.06
CA GLU A 132 -3.00 -13.56 4.23
C GLU A 132 -4.33 -12.80 4.10
N ARG A 133 -5.45 -13.54 4.23
CA ARG A 133 -6.76 -12.88 4.26
C ARG A 133 -6.99 -12.26 5.64
N ALA A 134 -7.08 -10.93 5.68
CA ALA A 134 -7.32 -10.18 6.92
C ALA A 134 -8.06 -8.87 6.65
N ASN A 135 -8.76 -8.38 7.67
CA ASN A 135 -9.35 -7.05 7.66
C ASN A 135 -8.38 -6.08 8.34
N LEU A 136 -8.05 -4.96 7.66
CA LEU A 136 -7.23 -3.89 8.24
C LEU A 136 -7.73 -3.47 9.62
N LEU A 137 -9.05 -3.37 9.81
CA LEU A 137 -9.63 -2.91 11.06
C LEU A 137 -9.46 -3.89 12.23
N ASP A 138 -8.99 -5.12 11.98
CA ASP A 138 -8.74 -6.14 12.99
C ASP A 138 -7.25 -6.25 13.39
N LEU A 139 -6.39 -5.34 12.88
CA LEU A 139 -4.95 -5.34 13.16
C LEU A 139 -4.55 -4.60 14.45
N ASP A 140 -5.49 -4.10 15.22
CA ASP A 140 -5.27 -3.35 16.45
C ASP A 140 -4.30 -4.02 17.41
N GLY A 141 -3.26 -3.28 17.85
CA GLY A 141 -2.31 -3.69 18.89
C GLY A 141 -1.32 -4.78 18.48
N GLN A 142 -1.23 -5.14 17.22
CA GLN A 142 -0.30 -6.17 16.75
C GLN A 142 0.92 -5.56 16.04
N ARG A 143 1.93 -5.19 16.81
CA ARG A 143 3.22 -4.72 16.26
C ARG A 143 4.04 -5.93 15.79
N ARG A 144 4.11 -6.17 14.47
CA ARG A 144 4.74 -7.36 13.91
C ARG A 144 5.67 -7.08 12.75
N TRP A 145 5.57 -5.92 12.07
CA TRP A 145 6.25 -5.64 10.82
C TRP A 145 7.25 -4.49 10.92
N ASP A 146 8.41 -4.71 10.31
CA ASP A 146 9.57 -3.85 10.39
C ASP A 146 9.64 -2.84 9.24
N ILE A 147 8.76 -2.98 8.24
CA ILE A 147 8.50 -2.08 7.13
C ILE A 147 7.07 -2.30 6.64
N GLY A 148 6.38 -1.26 6.22
CA GLY A 148 4.98 -1.39 5.76
C GLY A 148 4.58 -0.45 4.64
N THR A 149 3.60 -0.93 3.84
CA THR A 149 2.91 -0.14 2.82
C THR A 149 1.39 -0.23 3.00
N MET A 150 0.66 0.85 2.66
CA MET A 150 -0.81 0.89 2.63
C MET A 150 -1.25 1.84 1.51
N PHE A 151 -1.70 1.30 0.39
CA PHE A 151 -1.96 2.06 -0.83
C PHE A 151 -3.43 2.04 -1.21
N PHE A 152 -4.09 3.21 -1.16
CA PHE A 152 -5.48 3.41 -1.57
C PHE A 152 -6.48 2.54 -0.80
N VAL A 153 -6.26 2.36 0.51
CA VAL A 153 -7.05 1.46 1.37
C VAL A 153 -7.91 2.23 2.36
N ALA A 154 -7.30 2.94 3.30
CA ALA A 154 -8.04 3.58 4.40
C ALA A 154 -9.06 4.61 3.89
N ASP A 155 -8.74 5.33 2.82
CA ASP A 155 -9.61 6.30 2.15
C ASP A 155 -10.64 5.65 1.21
N SER A 156 -10.36 4.42 0.73
CA SER A 156 -11.14 3.77 -0.33
C SER A 156 -12.01 2.60 0.16
N MET A 157 -12.02 2.32 1.47
CA MET A 157 -12.82 1.23 2.04
C MET A 157 -14.22 1.67 2.51
N SER A 158 -14.43 2.96 2.77
CA SER A 158 -15.73 3.48 3.23
C SER A 158 -15.86 4.99 3.01
N GLU A 159 -17.07 5.54 3.21
CA GLU A 159 -17.30 7.00 3.26
C GLU A 159 -17.15 7.54 4.70
N CYS A 160 -16.91 6.67 5.69
CA CYS A 160 -16.95 7.01 7.10
C CYS A 160 -15.59 7.54 7.61
N PRO A 161 -15.53 8.80 8.11
CA PRO A 161 -14.29 9.38 8.61
C PRO A 161 -13.70 8.64 9.81
N GLU A 162 -14.53 7.97 10.62
CA GLU A 162 -14.09 7.16 11.75
C GLU A 162 -13.38 5.91 11.28
N GLU A 163 -13.88 5.24 10.22
CA GLU A 163 -13.23 4.06 9.64
C GLU A 163 -11.91 4.43 8.96
N PHE A 164 -11.84 5.58 8.27
CA PHE A 164 -10.58 6.10 7.74
C PHE A 164 -9.52 6.27 8.84
N ARG A 165 -9.84 7.03 9.91
CA ARG A 165 -8.90 7.26 11.02
C ARG A 165 -8.52 5.96 11.74
N ARG A 166 -9.48 5.05 11.91
CA ARG A 166 -9.21 3.73 12.49
C ARG A 166 -8.30 2.90 11.60
N GLY A 167 -8.53 2.88 10.28
CA GLY A 167 -7.68 2.17 9.32
C GLY A 167 -6.23 2.66 9.37
N VAL A 168 -6.01 3.98 9.35
CA VAL A 168 -4.66 4.56 9.50
C VAL A 168 -4.03 4.14 10.83
N ARG A 169 -4.78 4.22 11.95
CA ARG A 169 -4.27 3.79 13.26
C ARG A 169 -3.90 2.30 13.27
N CYS A 170 -4.77 1.41 12.77
CA CYS A 170 -4.50 -0.02 12.74
C CYS A 170 -3.22 -0.35 11.94
N PHE A 171 -3.03 0.32 10.79
CA PHE A 171 -1.80 0.20 10.01
C PHE A 171 -0.58 0.63 10.82
N MET A 172 -0.62 1.81 11.43
CA MET A 172 0.51 2.34 12.21
C MET A 172 0.80 1.49 13.46
N ASP A 173 -0.23 0.97 14.13
CA ASP A 173 -0.08 0.11 15.31
C ASP A 173 0.44 -1.29 14.97
N ALA A 174 0.30 -1.74 13.73
CA ALA A 174 0.86 -2.98 13.23
C ALA A 174 2.37 -2.91 12.95
N LEU A 175 2.95 -1.71 12.87
CA LEU A 175 4.38 -1.50 12.62
C LEU A 175 5.18 -1.47 13.92
N THR A 176 6.41 -2.00 13.87
CA THR A 176 7.39 -1.87 14.95
C THR A 176 7.88 -0.42 15.06
N GLU A 177 8.43 -0.07 16.21
CA GLU A 177 9.04 1.25 16.44
C GLU A 177 10.19 1.50 15.45
N GLY A 178 10.23 2.70 14.86
CA GLY A 178 11.23 3.08 13.86
C GLY A 178 10.99 2.49 12.46
N ALA A 179 9.99 1.64 12.28
CA ALA A 179 9.68 1.04 10.99
C ALA A 179 9.40 2.11 9.93
N PRO A 180 10.09 2.10 8.78
CA PRO A 180 9.74 2.96 7.67
C PRO A 180 8.45 2.48 7.02
N PHE A 181 7.65 3.43 6.52
CA PHE A 181 6.43 3.14 5.81
C PHE A 181 6.20 4.05 4.60
N ALA A 182 5.36 3.58 3.68
CA ALA A 182 4.77 4.38 2.61
C ALA A 182 3.26 4.15 2.61
N ALA A 183 2.48 5.24 2.51
CA ALA A 183 1.03 5.17 2.38
C ALA A 183 0.55 6.13 1.29
N ALA A 184 -0.38 5.68 0.45
CA ALA A 184 -0.95 6.51 -0.61
C ALA A 184 -2.47 6.58 -0.50
N PHE A 185 -3.01 7.74 -0.85
CA PHE A 185 -4.43 8.07 -0.74
C PHE A 185 -4.91 8.79 -1.99
N MET A 186 -6.15 8.52 -2.42
CA MET A 186 -6.79 9.21 -3.53
C MET A 186 -7.36 10.55 -3.05
N LYS A 187 -6.74 11.66 -3.46
CA LYS A 187 -7.15 13.01 -3.07
C LYS A 187 -8.56 13.33 -3.55
N GLU A 188 -9.41 13.77 -2.60
CA GLU A 188 -10.79 14.20 -2.84
C GLU A 188 -11.65 13.20 -3.63
N SER A 189 -11.38 11.91 -3.48
CA SER A 189 -12.11 10.84 -4.19
C SER A 189 -13.58 10.78 -3.75
N VAL A 190 -14.47 10.65 -4.73
CA VAL A 190 -15.93 10.45 -4.53
C VAL A 190 -16.36 8.99 -4.70
N GLY A 191 -15.41 8.07 -4.64
CA GLY A 191 -15.61 6.66 -4.92
C GLY A 191 -15.07 6.25 -6.30
N TYR A 192 -15.13 4.96 -6.57
CA TYR A 192 -14.61 4.40 -7.82
C TYR A 192 -15.47 3.24 -8.31
N GLN A 193 -15.25 2.83 -9.55
CA GLN A 193 -15.99 1.74 -10.18
C GLN A 193 -15.03 0.69 -10.71
N VAL A 194 -15.37 -0.58 -10.47
CA VAL A 194 -14.69 -1.74 -11.05
C VAL A 194 -15.76 -2.64 -11.66
N GLY A 195 -15.69 -2.84 -12.98
CA GLY A 195 -16.76 -3.50 -13.71
C GLY A 195 -18.09 -2.77 -13.54
N GLU A 196 -19.12 -3.49 -13.09
CA GLU A 196 -20.45 -2.93 -12.84
C GLU A 196 -20.65 -2.42 -11.41
N HIS A 197 -19.67 -2.61 -10.51
CA HIS A 197 -19.80 -2.31 -9.09
C HIS A 197 -19.12 -1.00 -8.72
N ARG A 198 -19.80 -0.23 -7.86
CA ARG A 198 -19.26 0.99 -7.27
C ARG A 198 -18.74 0.70 -5.87
N TYR A 199 -17.59 1.32 -5.56
CA TYR A 199 -16.92 1.24 -4.26
C TYR A 199 -16.86 2.62 -3.61
N PRO A 200 -16.99 2.69 -2.28
CA PRO A 200 -16.99 3.95 -1.57
C PRO A 200 -15.60 4.59 -1.53
N ALA A 201 -15.56 5.88 -1.20
CA ALA A 201 -14.34 6.55 -0.76
C ALA A 201 -14.66 7.67 0.21
N TYR A 202 -13.82 7.83 1.22
CA TYR A 202 -13.80 9.00 2.08
C TYR A 202 -12.91 10.07 1.46
N ARG A 203 -13.46 11.28 1.28
CA ARG A 203 -12.73 12.40 0.68
C ARG A 203 -11.63 12.88 1.61
N VAL A 204 -10.38 12.71 1.20
CA VAL A 204 -9.20 13.16 1.93
C VAL A 204 -8.45 14.22 1.16
N ASN A 205 -7.83 15.14 1.91
CA ASN A 205 -6.85 16.10 1.42
C ASN A 205 -5.55 15.97 2.24
N GLU A 206 -4.55 16.77 1.89
CA GLU A 206 -3.26 16.74 2.57
C GLU A 206 -3.38 16.96 4.08
N ASP A 207 -4.19 17.92 4.52
CA ASP A 207 -4.35 18.23 5.95
C ASP A 207 -4.91 17.03 6.72
N ARG A 208 -5.95 16.37 6.18
CA ARG A 208 -6.56 15.18 6.82
C ARG A 208 -5.62 13.99 6.87
N VAL A 209 -4.83 13.79 5.82
CA VAL A 209 -3.80 12.74 5.81
C VAL A 209 -2.74 13.05 6.85
N ARG A 210 -2.24 14.29 6.90
CA ARG A 210 -1.28 14.75 7.90
C ARG A 210 -1.81 14.57 9.31
N GLU A 211 -2.99 15.10 9.63
CA GLU A 211 -3.62 14.97 10.95
C GLU A 211 -3.79 13.51 11.40
N SER A 212 -4.03 12.59 10.47
CA SER A 212 -4.22 11.17 10.79
C SER A 212 -2.92 10.41 11.02
N LEU A 213 -1.80 10.81 10.39
CA LEU A 213 -0.50 10.15 10.47
C LEU A 213 0.44 10.77 11.51
N GLU A 214 0.43 12.09 11.64
CA GLU A 214 1.37 12.86 12.49
C GLU A 214 1.47 12.35 13.93
N PRO A 215 0.37 11.92 14.61
CA PRO A 215 0.45 11.38 15.96
C PRO A 215 1.28 10.09 16.09
N PHE A 216 1.47 9.37 15.00
CA PHE A 216 2.13 8.05 14.97
C PHE A 216 3.50 8.08 14.31
N THR A 217 3.94 9.22 13.81
CA THR A 217 5.12 9.29 12.93
C THR A 217 6.20 10.22 13.47
N SER A 218 7.42 9.88 13.12
CA SER A 218 8.55 10.80 13.07
C SER A 218 8.97 10.97 11.61
N GLU A 219 9.48 12.12 11.22
CA GLU A 219 9.99 12.38 9.87
C GLU A 219 8.92 12.19 8.74
N LEU A 220 7.70 12.68 8.96
CA LEU A 220 6.62 12.57 7.97
C LEU A 220 6.87 13.51 6.77
N GLU A 221 7.07 12.93 5.60
CA GLU A 221 7.11 13.60 4.31
C GLU A 221 5.78 13.36 3.57
N ILE A 222 5.15 14.42 3.06
CA ILE A 222 3.91 14.32 2.26
C ILE A 222 4.15 14.94 0.89
N HIS A 223 3.83 14.18 -0.14
CA HIS A 223 3.88 14.58 -1.54
C HIS A 223 2.45 14.66 -2.10
N ASP A 224 2.00 15.85 -2.45
CA ASP A 224 0.72 16.07 -3.16
C ASP A 224 0.97 15.98 -4.66
N LEU A 225 0.59 14.85 -5.26
CA LEU A 225 0.81 14.54 -6.66
C LEU A 225 -0.43 14.90 -7.47
N HIS A 226 -0.41 16.08 -8.08
CA HIS A 226 -1.52 16.64 -8.87
C HIS A 226 -1.68 15.94 -10.23
N HIS A 227 -2.07 14.67 -10.21
CA HIS A 227 -2.35 13.89 -11.41
C HIS A 227 -3.74 13.27 -11.33
N MET A 228 -4.62 13.64 -12.25
CA MET A 228 -5.90 12.95 -12.40
C MET A 228 -5.69 11.66 -13.18
N VAL A 229 -5.74 10.51 -12.51
CA VAL A 229 -5.71 9.18 -13.15
C VAL A 229 -7.07 8.80 -13.74
N ARG A 230 -8.16 9.35 -13.18
CA ARG A 230 -9.55 9.11 -13.62
C ARG A 230 -10.46 10.25 -13.16
N PRO A 231 -11.67 10.40 -13.72
CA PRO A 231 -12.67 11.31 -13.15
C PRO A 231 -13.05 10.93 -11.71
N GLY A 232 -13.33 11.93 -10.86
CA GLY A 232 -13.84 11.72 -9.50
C GLY A 232 -12.80 11.78 -8.39
N HIS A 233 -11.57 12.22 -8.69
CA HIS A 233 -10.56 12.60 -7.69
C HIS A 233 -9.67 13.74 -8.22
N GLU A 234 -8.84 14.35 -7.36
CA GLU A 234 -8.03 15.52 -7.68
C GLU A 234 -6.50 15.24 -7.68
N GLY A 235 -6.10 14.01 -7.49
CA GLY A 235 -4.69 13.62 -7.43
C GLY A 235 -4.44 12.48 -6.45
N ILE A 236 -3.17 12.28 -6.09
CA ILE A 236 -2.71 11.28 -5.15
C ILE A 236 -1.88 11.97 -4.08
N ILE A 237 -2.08 11.59 -2.82
CA ILE A 237 -1.25 12.01 -1.70
C ILE A 237 -0.39 10.80 -1.30
N LEU A 238 0.93 10.95 -1.41
CA LEU A 238 1.88 9.95 -0.93
C LEU A 238 2.50 10.45 0.38
N ALA A 239 2.40 9.63 1.42
CA ALA A 239 3.02 9.86 2.72
C ALA A 239 4.14 8.85 2.96
N LEU A 240 5.33 9.35 3.28
CA LEU A 240 6.52 8.58 3.63
C LEU A 240 6.95 8.97 5.05
N GLY A 241 7.35 8.01 5.86
CA GLY A 241 7.74 8.33 7.24
C GLY A 241 8.19 7.10 8.03
N ARG A 242 8.46 7.34 9.31
CA ARG A 242 8.82 6.28 10.27
C ARG A 242 7.81 6.23 11.39
N ARG A 243 7.47 5.02 11.85
CA ARG A 243 6.68 4.82 13.07
C ARG A 243 7.46 5.39 14.26
N ASN A 244 6.87 6.33 15.00
CA ASN A 244 7.52 6.87 16.21
C ASN A 244 7.56 5.83 17.33
N SER A 245 8.38 6.09 18.33
CA SER A 245 8.31 5.43 19.64
C SER A 245 6.95 5.72 20.27
N GLU A 246 6.45 4.86 21.14
CA GLU A 246 5.19 5.11 21.83
C GLU A 246 5.15 6.55 22.39
N ILE A 247 4.10 7.28 22.03
CA ILE A 247 3.73 8.44 22.81
C ILE A 247 3.28 7.88 24.17
N THR A 248 4.14 8.00 25.18
CA THR A 248 3.70 7.92 26.54
C THR A 248 2.77 9.11 26.73
N VAL A 249 1.46 8.89 26.53
CA VAL A 249 0.47 9.92 26.87
C VAL A 249 0.57 10.12 28.37
N PRO A 250 0.87 11.36 28.80
CA PRO A 250 0.97 11.66 30.23
C PRO A 250 -0.37 11.51 30.94
#